data_4b2840fc3f9bc98e8b4c35d00bd94a26
#
_entry.id   4b2840fc3f9bc98e8b4c35d00bd94a26
#
_cell.length_a   1.000
_cell.length_b   1.000
_cell.length_c   1.000
_cell.angle_alpha   90.00
_cell.angle_beta   90.00
_cell.angle_gamma   90.00
#
_symmetry.space_group_name_H-M   'P 1'
#
loop_
_entity.id
_entity.type
_entity.pdbx_description
1 polymer ?
#
loop_
_entity_poly.entity_id
_entity_poly.type
_entity_poly.pdbx_seq_one_letter_code
_entity_poly.pdbx_strand_id
1 'polypeptide(L)'
;NAGQIMNAMMMNSESSIAAITQHVTDIQAGKELVTDPWFKGIATKYAQMNAAGCFPDNVVAYTDVAAQADFAAGKAAIYPTGTFGMGPIKALNPAMAGKMGIFGMIVVDSKPVYQGITNNTFMLTVNPKSNGTDQKLARAFMSYLFTAPVAQKYAVGTSQHVSVINVDYAENVDLLNTSVIMGKKLVLAPRFLFTNGAVATPVELALMAIGSGKDVATVLADTAKQIKTALGV
;
A
#
# COMPACT_ATOMS: atom_id res chain seq x y z
N ASN A 1 8.51 2.14 -5.19
CA ASN A 1 7.35 2.27 -4.27
C ASN A 1 7.57 1.48 -2.97
N ALA A 2 8.52 1.95 -2.13
CA ALA A 2 8.90 1.27 -0.89
C ALA A 2 7.70 1.04 0.04
N GLY A 3 6.79 2.00 0.15
CA GLY A 3 5.62 1.87 1.01
C GLY A 3 4.66 0.74 0.63
N GLN A 4 4.54 0.39 -0.65
CA GLN A 4 3.68 -0.75 -1.04
C GLN A 4 4.35 -2.08 -0.69
N ILE A 5 5.65 -2.19 -0.88
CA ILE A 5 6.41 -3.39 -0.49
C ILE A 5 6.44 -3.51 1.05
N MET A 6 6.61 -2.41 1.77
CA MET A 6 6.52 -2.37 3.23
C MET A 6 5.20 -2.94 3.74
N ASN A 7 4.07 -2.58 3.13
CA ASN A 7 2.77 -3.17 3.47
C ASN A 7 2.79 -4.69 3.40
N ALA A 8 3.33 -5.24 2.31
CA ALA A 8 3.39 -6.67 2.09
C ALA A 8 4.29 -7.39 3.11
N MET A 9 5.40 -6.76 3.50
CA MET A 9 6.30 -7.30 4.51
C MET A 9 5.72 -7.22 5.92
N MET A 10 4.99 -6.14 6.23
CA MET A 10 4.36 -5.97 7.54
C MET A 10 3.16 -6.88 7.76
N MET A 11 2.34 -7.14 6.73
CA MET A 11 1.03 -7.79 6.92
C MET A 11 1.08 -9.18 7.55
N ASN A 12 2.21 -9.87 7.45
CA ASN A 12 2.43 -11.18 8.04
C ASN A 12 3.70 -11.26 8.90
N SER A 13 4.24 -10.11 9.33
CA SER A 13 5.40 -10.06 10.24
C SER A 13 5.07 -10.54 11.65
N GLU A 14 3.78 -10.57 11.99
CA GLU A 14 3.25 -11.04 13.26
C GLU A 14 2.01 -11.91 13.07
N SER A 15 1.60 -12.60 14.14
CA SER A 15 0.43 -13.49 14.14
C SER A 15 -0.92 -12.75 14.05
N SER A 16 -0.93 -11.44 14.25
CA SER A 16 -2.15 -10.60 14.20
C SER A 16 -1.84 -9.15 13.86
N ILE A 17 -2.85 -8.46 13.32
CA ILE A 17 -2.76 -7.01 13.10
C ILE A 17 -2.63 -6.24 14.43
N ALA A 18 -3.16 -6.75 15.52
CA ALA A 18 -3.02 -6.14 16.84
C ALA A 18 -1.55 -6.13 17.31
N ALA A 19 -0.81 -7.21 17.10
CA ALA A 19 0.62 -7.26 17.41
C ALA A 19 1.42 -6.29 16.52
N ILE A 20 1.13 -6.23 15.22
CA ILE A 20 1.75 -5.23 14.31
C ILE A 20 1.45 -3.80 14.78
N THR A 21 0.20 -3.53 15.18
CA THR A 21 -0.22 -2.22 15.69
C THR A 21 0.53 -1.85 16.97
N GLN A 22 0.79 -2.83 17.84
CA GLN A 22 1.55 -2.59 19.07
C GLN A 22 2.99 -2.16 18.77
N HIS A 23 3.71 -2.87 17.90
CA HIS A 23 5.06 -2.49 17.46
C HIS A 23 5.08 -1.06 16.89
N VAL A 24 4.17 -0.74 15.96
CA VAL A 24 4.10 0.60 15.37
C VAL A 24 3.80 1.67 16.43
N THR A 25 2.89 1.39 17.37
CA THR A 25 2.54 2.28 18.47
C THR A 25 3.76 2.54 19.37
N ASP A 26 4.49 1.49 19.72
CA ASP A 26 5.66 1.59 20.57
C ASP A 26 6.83 2.32 19.90
N ILE A 27 7.05 2.12 18.60
CA ILE A 27 8.00 2.91 17.81
C ILE A 27 7.61 4.40 17.79
N GLN A 28 6.34 4.70 17.56
CA GLN A 28 5.84 6.09 17.55
C GLN A 28 5.89 6.76 18.95
N ALA A 29 5.90 5.95 20.00
CA ALA A 29 6.06 6.42 21.38
C ALA A 29 7.52 6.43 21.86
N GLY A 30 8.47 6.01 21.03
CA GLY A 30 9.89 5.90 21.42
C GLY A 30 10.23 4.76 22.38
N LYS A 31 9.29 3.83 22.59
CA LYS A 31 9.45 2.66 23.48
C LYS A 31 10.15 1.49 22.77
N GLU A 32 9.97 1.38 21.47
CA GLU A 32 10.63 0.42 20.59
C GLU A 32 11.42 1.19 19.52
N LEU A 33 12.51 0.63 19.05
CA LEU A 33 13.36 1.24 18.03
C LEU A 33 13.24 0.49 16.70
N VAL A 34 13.44 1.18 15.59
CA VAL A 34 13.54 0.53 14.27
C VAL A 34 14.76 -0.40 14.14
N THR A 35 15.70 -0.32 15.07
CA THR A 35 16.84 -1.26 15.21
C THR A 35 16.46 -2.56 15.93
N ASP A 36 15.30 -2.62 16.58
CA ASP A 36 14.85 -3.79 17.33
C ASP A 36 14.40 -4.92 16.38
N PRO A 37 14.34 -6.16 16.86
CA PRO A 37 14.22 -7.35 16.00
C PRO A 37 13.08 -7.30 15.01
N TRP A 38 11.92 -6.75 15.39
CA TRP A 38 10.74 -6.73 14.52
C TRP A 38 10.99 -5.95 13.23
N PHE A 39 11.29 -4.64 13.34
CA PHE A 39 11.47 -3.80 12.15
C PHE A 39 12.77 -4.11 11.41
N LYS A 40 13.82 -4.47 12.14
CA LYS A 40 15.09 -4.96 11.56
C LYS A 40 14.87 -6.20 10.70
N GLY A 41 14.00 -7.12 11.10
CA GLY A 41 13.62 -8.28 10.29
C GLY A 41 12.98 -7.89 8.96
N ILE A 42 12.06 -6.91 8.97
CA ILE A 42 11.44 -6.35 7.75
C ILE A 42 12.51 -5.71 6.85
N ALA A 43 13.36 -4.87 7.41
CA ALA A 43 14.44 -4.20 6.67
C ALA A 43 15.45 -5.19 6.07
N THR A 44 15.78 -6.25 6.79
CA THR A 44 16.68 -7.30 6.31
C THR A 44 16.07 -8.05 5.10
N LYS A 45 14.80 -8.40 5.15
CA LYS A 45 14.12 -9.02 4.00
C LYS A 45 14.08 -8.09 2.78
N TYR A 46 13.93 -6.78 3.01
CA TYR A 46 14.00 -5.79 1.94
C TYR A 46 15.39 -5.74 1.29
N ALA A 47 16.45 -5.79 2.09
CA ALA A 47 17.83 -5.89 1.60
C ALA A 47 18.07 -7.18 0.81
N GLN A 48 17.51 -8.32 1.26
CA GLN A 48 17.60 -9.59 0.54
C GLN A 48 16.92 -9.52 -0.84
N MET A 49 15.78 -8.85 -0.96
CA MET A 49 15.13 -8.63 -2.25
C MET A 49 16.01 -7.82 -3.20
N ASN A 50 16.67 -6.76 -2.69
CA ASN A 50 17.62 -5.99 -3.48
C ASN A 50 18.80 -6.85 -3.95
N ALA A 51 19.41 -7.61 -3.05
CA ALA A 51 20.51 -8.50 -3.36
C ALA A 51 20.14 -9.60 -4.37
N ALA A 52 18.86 -10.00 -4.40
CA ALA A 52 18.31 -10.94 -5.37
C ALA A 52 17.98 -10.29 -6.74
N GLY A 53 18.24 -9.00 -6.93
CA GLY A 53 17.96 -8.29 -8.19
C GLY A 53 16.47 -7.99 -8.42
N CYS A 54 15.65 -7.94 -7.36
CA CYS A 54 14.22 -7.65 -7.49
C CYS A 54 13.94 -6.16 -7.79
N PHE A 55 14.92 -5.28 -7.61
CA PHE A 55 14.76 -3.83 -7.79
C PHE A 55 15.65 -3.32 -8.93
N PRO A 56 15.25 -2.24 -9.62
CA PRO A 56 16.12 -1.59 -10.60
C PRO A 56 17.32 -0.91 -9.91
N ASP A 57 18.44 -0.80 -10.60
CA ASP A 57 19.69 -0.23 -10.07
C ASP A 57 19.53 1.19 -9.50
N ASN A 58 18.59 1.97 -10.03
CA ASN A 58 18.33 3.34 -9.62
C ASN A 58 17.04 3.49 -8.79
N VAL A 59 16.70 2.51 -7.97
CA VAL A 59 15.42 2.41 -7.25
C VAL A 59 15.01 3.68 -6.49
N VAL A 60 15.97 4.45 -5.97
CA VAL A 60 15.71 5.71 -5.24
C VAL A 60 15.14 6.79 -6.15
N ALA A 61 15.61 6.88 -7.39
CA ALA A 61 15.14 7.84 -8.39
C ALA A 61 14.00 7.30 -9.26
N TYR A 62 13.64 6.01 -9.06
CA TYR A 62 12.66 5.32 -9.90
C TYR A 62 11.24 5.69 -9.51
N THR A 63 10.60 6.50 -10.32
CA THR A 63 9.25 7.00 -10.05
C THR A 63 8.19 5.92 -10.26
N ASP A 64 7.03 6.11 -9.65
CA ASP A 64 5.86 5.24 -9.85
C ASP A 64 5.43 5.22 -11.34
N VAL A 65 5.48 6.38 -12.00
CA VAL A 65 5.17 6.50 -13.44
C VAL A 65 6.13 5.69 -14.30
N ALA A 66 7.44 5.72 -14.00
CA ALA A 66 8.42 4.92 -14.70
C ALA A 66 8.19 3.42 -14.50
N ALA A 67 7.88 3.00 -13.27
CA ALA A 67 7.58 1.61 -12.95
C ALA A 67 6.31 1.11 -13.67
N GLN A 68 5.27 1.93 -13.75
CA GLN A 68 4.06 1.64 -14.53
C GLN A 68 4.38 1.47 -16.02
N ALA A 69 5.20 2.36 -16.58
CA ALA A 69 5.58 2.30 -17.99
C ALA A 69 6.39 1.03 -18.29
N ASP A 70 7.34 0.65 -17.44
CA ASP A 70 8.13 -0.56 -17.65
C ASP A 70 7.30 -1.84 -17.49
N PHE A 71 6.36 -1.88 -16.54
CA PHE A 71 5.40 -2.98 -16.44
C PHE A 71 4.49 -3.06 -17.68
N ALA A 72 3.95 -1.93 -18.13
CA ALA A 72 3.12 -1.86 -19.32
C ALA A 72 3.86 -2.27 -20.61
N ALA A 73 5.18 -2.01 -20.66
CA ALA A 73 6.07 -2.41 -21.77
C ALA A 73 6.55 -3.89 -21.66
N GLY A 74 6.17 -4.62 -20.60
CA GLY A 74 6.60 -6.00 -20.40
C GLY A 74 8.04 -6.17 -19.91
N LYS A 75 8.70 -5.10 -19.46
CA LYS A 75 10.06 -5.15 -18.91
C LYS A 75 10.10 -5.66 -17.46
N ALA A 76 8.97 -5.55 -16.74
CA ALA A 76 8.80 -6.07 -15.39
C ALA A 76 7.63 -7.04 -15.36
N ALA A 77 7.82 -8.22 -14.76
CA ALA A 77 6.76 -9.22 -14.59
C ALA A 77 5.84 -8.90 -13.41
N ILE A 78 6.32 -8.16 -12.43
CA ILE A 78 5.61 -7.79 -11.19
C ILE A 78 5.78 -6.30 -10.94
N TYR A 79 4.67 -5.67 -10.58
CA TYR A 79 4.65 -4.26 -10.19
C TYR A 79 3.89 -4.11 -8.86
N PRO A 80 4.55 -3.64 -7.79
CA PRO A 80 3.91 -3.47 -6.49
C PRO A 80 2.93 -2.30 -6.49
N THR A 81 1.65 -2.60 -6.65
CA THR A 81 0.56 -1.64 -6.70
C THR A 81 -0.75 -2.27 -6.20
N GLY A 82 -1.86 -1.60 -6.40
CA GLY A 82 -3.20 -2.13 -6.19
C GLY A 82 -4.02 -2.08 -7.46
N THR A 83 -5.31 -2.42 -7.40
CA THR A 83 -6.22 -2.38 -8.56
C THR A 83 -6.28 -0.97 -9.19
N PHE A 84 -6.06 0.09 -8.42
CA PHE A 84 -5.96 1.47 -8.90
C PHE A 84 -4.87 1.69 -9.96
N GLY A 85 -3.84 0.85 -10.00
CA GLY A 85 -2.78 0.91 -11.03
C GLY A 85 -3.22 0.33 -12.39
N MET A 86 -4.26 -0.48 -12.46
CA MET A 86 -4.67 -1.15 -13.69
C MET A 86 -5.17 -0.18 -14.76
N GLY A 87 -5.94 0.83 -14.37
CA GLY A 87 -6.40 1.88 -15.30
C GLY A 87 -5.24 2.62 -15.98
N PRO A 88 -4.32 3.23 -15.25
CA PRO A 88 -3.11 3.84 -15.79
C PRO A 88 -2.26 2.92 -16.69
N ILE A 89 -2.07 1.66 -16.28
CA ILE A 89 -1.32 0.67 -17.09
C ILE A 89 -2.03 0.43 -18.44
N LYS A 90 -3.34 0.27 -18.45
CA LYS A 90 -4.11 0.13 -19.71
C LYS A 90 -4.09 1.37 -20.58
N ALA A 91 -4.02 2.56 -19.98
CA ALA A 91 -3.87 3.80 -20.74
C ALA A 91 -2.51 3.87 -21.45
N LEU A 92 -1.46 3.34 -20.84
CA LEU A 92 -0.11 3.26 -21.43
C LEU A 92 -0.02 2.15 -22.49
N ASN A 93 -0.67 1.02 -22.25
CA ASN A 93 -0.69 -0.12 -23.19
C ASN A 93 -2.04 -0.83 -23.15
N PRO A 94 -2.97 -0.52 -24.08
CA PRO A 94 -4.29 -1.16 -24.15
C PRO A 94 -4.25 -2.70 -24.30
N ALA A 95 -3.16 -3.26 -24.83
CA ALA A 95 -3.00 -4.71 -24.98
C ALA A 95 -2.81 -5.45 -23.63
N MET A 96 -2.65 -4.72 -22.52
CA MET A 96 -2.62 -5.28 -21.16
C MET A 96 -4.01 -5.62 -20.61
N ALA A 97 -5.09 -5.15 -21.22
CA ALA A 97 -6.44 -5.47 -20.79
C ALA A 97 -6.67 -7.00 -20.76
N GLY A 98 -7.18 -7.50 -19.65
CA GLY A 98 -7.42 -8.92 -19.43
C GLY A 98 -6.16 -9.79 -19.19
N LYS A 99 -4.97 -9.20 -19.22
CA LYS A 99 -3.71 -9.92 -18.99
C LYS A 99 -3.10 -9.68 -17.61
N MET A 100 -3.70 -8.77 -16.84
CA MET A 100 -3.25 -8.46 -15.49
C MET A 100 -3.97 -9.32 -14.46
N GLY A 101 -3.23 -9.80 -13.48
CA GLY A 101 -3.76 -10.43 -12.28
C GLY A 101 -3.27 -9.69 -11.04
N ILE A 102 -3.89 -9.96 -9.89
CA ILE A 102 -3.45 -9.45 -8.60
C ILE A 102 -3.23 -10.60 -7.63
N PHE A 103 -2.19 -10.51 -6.84
CA PHE A 103 -1.94 -11.41 -5.72
C PHE A 103 -1.36 -10.63 -4.54
N GLY A 104 -1.60 -11.13 -3.33
CA GLY A 104 -0.92 -10.60 -2.15
C GLY A 104 0.53 -11.07 -2.15
N MET A 105 1.48 -10.15 -2.12
CA MET A 105 2.88 -10.49 -1.90
C MET A 105 3.03 -10.94 -0.45
N ILE A 106 3.27 -12.23 -0.24
CA ILE A 106 3.34 -12.85 1.08
C ILE A 106 4.80 -13.11 1.42
N VAL A 107 5.30 -12.43 2.44
CA VAL A 107 6.68 -12.57 2.91
C VAL A 107 6.63 -13.14 4.33
N VAL A 108 6.63 -14.46 4.44
CA VAL A 108 6.58 -15.19 5.72
C VAL A 108 7.44 -16.45 5.66
N ASP A 109 7.91 -16.87 6.83
CA ASP A 109 8.64 -18.13 7.01
C ASP A 109 7.68 -19.29 7.37
N SER A 110 6.38 -19.03 7.48
CA SER A 110 5.34 -19.94 7.90
C SER A 110 4.04 -19.73 7.11
N LYS A 111 2.97 -20.43 7.48
CA LYS A 111 1.66 -20.22 6.85
C LYS A 111 1.16 -18.80 7.07
N PRO A 112 0.78 -18.07 6.00
CA PRO A 112 0.36 -16.68 6.12
C PRO A 112 -0.97 -16.54 6.86
N VAL A 113 -1.07 -15.53 7.72
CA VAL A 113 -2.32 -15.15 8.41
C VAL A 113 -3.23 -14.38 7.47
N TYR A 114 -2.65 -13.44 6.71
CA TYR A 114 -3.34 -12.61 5.73
C TYR A 114 -2.88 -12.93 4.32
N GLN A 115 -3.81 -12.88 3.37
CA GLN A 115 -3.58 -13.27 1.97
C GLN A 115 -3.60 -12.08 1.02
N GLY A 116 -3.76 -10.88 1.52
CA GLY A 116 -3.73 -9.66 0.75
C GLY A 116 -4.05 -8.43 1.60
N ILE A 117 -3.94 -7.29 0.97
CA ILE A 117 -4.12 -5.98 1.57
C ILE A 117 -5.33 -5.31 0.94
N THR A 118 -6.16 -4.70 1.76
CA THR A 118 -7.21 -3.78 1.34
C THR A 118 -6.94 -2.39 1.89
N ASN A 119 -7.47 -1.38 1.23
CA ASN A 119 -7.40 -0.01 1.71
C ASN A 119 -8.54 0.82 1.14
N ASN A 120 -9.00 1.80 1.91
CA ASN A 120 -9.89 2.83 1.39
C ASN A 120 -9.06 3.81 0.55
N THR A 121 -9.38 3.95 -0.73
CA THR A 121 -8.65 4.84 -1.65
C THR A 121 -8.81 6.29 -1.22
N PHE A 122 -10.04 6.69 -0.87
CA PHE A 122 -10.37 7.98 -0.30
C PHE A 122 -11.63 7.90 0.54
N MET A 123 -11.78 8.86 1.42
CA MET A 123 -12.97 9.04 2.24
C MET A 123 -13.55 10.44 2.00
N LEU A 124 -14.86 10.53 1.88
CA LEU A 124 -15.56 11.79 1.75
C LEU A 124 -16.12 12.19 3.11
N THR A 125 -15.91 13.45 3.48
CA THR A 125 -16.42 14.02 4.72
C THR A 125 -17.17 15.33 4.44
N VAL A 126 -18.19 15.62 5.25
CA VAL A 126 -18.88 16.90 5.21
C VAL A 126 -18.22 17.84 6.21
N ASN A 127 -17.82 19.04 5.77
CA ASN A 127 -17.25 20.03 6.68
C ASN A 127 -18.32 20.49 7.70
N PRO A 128 -18.14 20.25 9.00
CA PRO A 128 -19.13 20.61 10.02
C PRO A 128 -19.28 22.13 10.21
N LYS A 129 -18.32 22.92 9.71
CA LYS A 129 -18.34 24.39 9.77
C LYS A 129 -19.06 25.05 8.58
N SER A 130 -19.45 24.28 7.55
CA SER A 130 -20.26 24.81 6.44
C SER A 130 -21.67 25.18 6.91
N ASN A 131 -22.35 26.06 6.17
CA ASN A 131 -23.76 26.35 6.45
C ASN A 131 -24.65 25.12 6.21
N GLY A 132 -25.87 25.15 6.78
CA GLY A 132 -26.78 24.00 6.74
C GLY A 132 -27.23 23.59 5.34
N THR A 133 -27.31 24.54 4.40
CA THR A 133 -27.65 24.28 2.99
C THR A 133 -26.53 23.53 2.30
N ASP A 134 -25.28 23.98 2.44
CA ASP A 134 -24.11 23.31 1.85
C ASP A 134 -23.92 21.91 2.42
N GLN A 135 -24.15 21.72 3.73
CA GLN A 135 -24.09 20.39 4.34
C GLN A 135 -25.16 19.45 3.77
N LYS A 136 -26.40 19.94 3.54
CA LYS A 136 -27.46 19.14 2.90
C LYS A 136 -27.09 18.75 1.47
N LEU A 137 -26.56 19.67 0.68
CA LEU A 137 -26.12 19.42 -0.70
C LEU A 137 -24.96 18.43 -0.72
N ALA A 138 -23.96 18.58 0.15
CA ALA A 138 -22.84 17.66 0.27
C ALA A 138 -23.30 16.24 0.62
N ARG A 139 -24.23 16.09 1.57
CA ARG A 139 -24.81 14.78 1.93
C ARG A 139 -25.60 14.17 0.77
N ALA A 140 -26.41 14.97 0.05
CA ALA A 140 -27.15 14.51 -1.12
C ALA A 140 -26.19 14.03 -2.23
N PHE A 141 -25.12 14.79 -2.49
CA PHE A 141 -24.10 14.40 -3.45
C PHE A 141 -23.40 13.11 -3.05
N MET A 142 -23.00 12.96 -1.79
CA MET A 142 -22.42 11.71 -1.29
C MET A 142 -23.39 10.54 -1.45
N SER A 143 -24.66 10.71 -1.08
CA SER A 143 -25.68 9.67 -1.26
C SER A 143 -25.82 9.26 -2.72
N TYR A 144 -25.77 10.20 -3.65
CA TYR A 144 -25.81 9.94 -5.09
C TYR A 144 -24.57 9.15 -5.55
N LEU A 145 -23.37 9.51 -5.10
CA LEU A 145 -22.12 8.81 -5.45
C LEU A 145 -22.13 7.32 -5.02
N PHE A 146 -22.78 7.03 -3.90
CA PHE A 146 -22.86 5.67 -3.37
C PHE A 146 -24.07 4.87 -3.87
N THR A 147 -24.82 5.39 -4.86
CA THR A 147 -25.82 4.54 -5.55
C THR A 147 -25.13 3.50 -6.42
N ALA A 148 -25.73 2.31 -6.52
CA ALA A 148 -25.14 1.21 -7.30
C ALA A 148 -24.81 1.60 -8.76
N PRO A 149 -25.66 2.32 -9.52
CA PRO A 149 -25.33 2.71 -10.90
C PRO A 149 -24.12 3.65 -11.02
N VAL A 150 -23.93 4.56 -10.05
CA VAL A 150 -22.79 5.48 -10.05
C VAL A 150 -21.53 4.77 -9.60
N ALA A 151 -21.62 3.96 -8.56
CA ALA A 151 -20.51 3.11 -8.10
C ALA A 151 -20.06 2.14 -9.20
N GLN A 152 -20.98 1.57 -9.97
CA GLN A 152 -20.70 0.74 -11.14
C GLN A 152 -19.82 1.48 -12.16
N LYS A 153 -20.23 2.69 -12.57
CA LYS A 153 -19.47 3.50 -13.52
C LYS A 153 -18.07 3.83 -13.01
N TYR A 154 -17.97 4.17 -11.74
CA TYR A 154 -16.68 4.43 -11.10
C TYR A 154 -15.79 3.17 -11.12
N ALA A 155 -16.31 2.05 -10.64
CA ALA A 155 -15.57 0.79 -10.56
C ALA A 155 -15.03 0.36 -11.93
N VAL A 156 -15.90 0.31 -12.95
CA VAL A 156 -15.54 -0.08 -14.31
C VAL A 156 -14.53 0.91 -14.93
N GLY A 157 -14.79 2.22 -14.79
CA GLY A 157 -13.95 3.25 -15.40
C GLY A 157 -12.55 3.37 -14.77
N THR A 158 -12.42 3.09 -13.47
CA THR A 158 -11.16 3.22 -12.74
C THR A 158 -10.44 1.89 -12.50
N SER A 159 -11.07 0.77 -12.82
CA SER A 159 -10.59 -0.58 -12.47
C SER A 159 -10.37 -0.76 -10.96
N GLN A 160 -11.26 -0.20 -10.13
CA GLN A 160 -11.19 -0.30 -8.69
C GLN A 160 -12.42 -1.00 -8.11
N HIS A 161 -12.19 -1.89 -7.12
CA HIS A 161 -13.30 -2.41 -6.34
C HIS A 161 -13.87 -1.30 -5.44
N VAL A 162 -15.18 -1.33 -5.25
CA VAL A 162 -15.91 -0.36 -4.42
C VAL A 162 -16.61 -1.04 -3.25
N SER A 163 -16.84 -0.31 -2.17
CA SER A 163 -17.53 -0.80 -0.98
C SER A 163 -19.08 -0.73 -1.07
N VAL A 164 -19.61 -0.60 -2.28
CA VAL A 164 -21.05 -0.57 -2.55
C VAL A 164 -21.50 -1.97 -2.99
N ILE A 165 -22.59 -2.45 -2.43
CA ILE A 165 -23.20 -3.73 -2.79
C ILE A 165 -23.93 -3.63 -4.15
N ASN A 166 -24.16 -4.78 -4.80
CA ASN A 166 -24.84 -4.87 -6.09
C ASN A 166 -24.12 -4.14 -7.24
N VAL A 167 -22.79 -4.11 -7.20
CA VAL A 167 -21.94 -3.65 -8.30
C VAL A 167 -21.49 -4.87 -9.10
N ASP A 168 -21.74 -4.84 -10.42
CA ASP A 168 -21.31 -5.90 -11.33
C ASP A 168 -19.95 -5.53 -11.94
N TYR A 169 -19.00 -6.43 -11.83
CA TYR A 169 -17.64 -6.26 -12.38
C TYR A 169 -17.45 -6.96 -13.73
N ALA A 170 -18.48 -7.63 -14.27
CA ALA A 170 -18.37 -8.42 -15.51
C ALA A 170 -17.93 -7.59 -16.74
N GLU A 171 -18.27 -6.30 -16.79
CA GLU A 171 -17.87 -5.40 -17.87
C GLU A 171 -16.38 -5.03 -17.85
N ASN A 172 -15.67 -5.31 -16.75
CA ASN A 172 -14.25 -5.04 -16.63
C ASN A 172 -13.51 -6.33 -16.28
N VAL A 173 -12.93 -6.96 -17.29
CA VAL A 173 -12.25 -8.26 -17.15
C VAL A 173 -11.13 -8.23 -16.11
N ASP A 174 -10.44 -7.11 -15.94
CA ASP A 174 -9.38 -6.98 -14.90
C ASP A 174 -9.98 -6.98 -13.50
N LEU A 175 -11.11 -6.29 -13.28
CA LEU A 175 -11.82 -6.35 -12.00
C LEU A 175 -12.38 -7.74 -11.72
N LEU A 176 -12.92 -8.41 -12.73
CA LEU A 176 -13.39 -9.78 -12.59
C LEU A 176 -12.24 -10.72 -12.18
N ASN A 177 -11.10 -10.64 -12.87
CA ASN A 177 -9.92 -11.43 -12.57
C ASN A 177 -9.36 -11.15 -11.17
N THR A 178 -9.45 -9.91 -10.69
CA THR A 178 -8.94 -9.52 -9.38
C THR A 178 -9.95 -9.72 -8.25
N SER A 179 -11.23 -9.92 -8.55
CA SER A 179 -12.28 -10.14 -7.53
C SER A 179 -12.02 -11.39 -6.67
N VAL A 180 -11.26 -12.35 -7.17
CA VAL A 180 -10.83 -13.54 -6.43
C VAL A 180 -10.10 -13.19 -5.12
N ILE A 181 -9.42 -12.06 -5.05
CA ILE A 181 -8.73 -11.63 -3.83
C ILE A 181 -9.72 -11.18 -2.75
N MET A 182 -10.90 -10.70 -3.13
CA MET A 182 -11.92 -10.24 -2.18
C MET A 182 -12.49 -11.36 -1.30
N GLY A 183 -12.38 -12.61 -1.75
CA GLY A 183 -12.72 -13.80 -0.95
C GLY A 183 -11.62 -14.27 0.00
N LYS A 184 -10.48 -13.58 0.05
CA LYS A 184 -9.34 -13.93 0.90
C LYS A 184 -9.38 -13.19 2.22
N LYS A 185 -8.60 -13.67 3.21
CA LYS A 185 -8.42 -12.95 4.47
C LYS A 185 -7.50 -11.75 4.25
N LEU A 186 -8.09 -10.57 4.13
CA LEU A 186 -7.39 -9.32 3.88
C LEU A 186 -7.13 -8.56 5.18
N VAL A 187 -6.14 -7.65 5.14
CA VAL A 187 -5.84 -6.69 6.20
C VAL A 187 -5.78 -5.28 5.62
N LEU A 188 -6.13 -4.27 6.41
CA LEU A 188 -5.89 -2.87 6.06
C LEU A 188 -4.38 -2.63 5.96
N ALA A 189 -3.98 -1.80 5.00
CA ALA A 189 -2.57 -1.53 4.70
C ALA A 189 -1.77 -1.14 5.95
N PRO A 190 -0.89 -2.01 6.49
CA PRO A 190 -0.28 -1.80 7.80
C PRO A 190 0.64 -0.58 7.89
N ARG A 191 1.21 -0.10 6.78
CA ARG A 191 2.05 1.11 6.79
C ARG A 191 1.29 2.35 7.27
N PHE A 192 -0.03 2.39 7.12
CA PHE A 192 -0.87 3.51 7.58
C PHE A 192 -1.10 3.52 9.09
N LEU A 193 -0.62 2.51 9.81
CA LEU A 193 -0.51 2.56 11.27
C LEU A 193 0.52 3.59 11.73
N PHE A 194 1.52 3.89 10.90
CA PHE A 194 2.45 5.01 11.12
C PHE A 194 1.74 6.34 10.83
N THR A 195 1.06 6.89 11.83
CA THR A 195 0.28 8.12 11.72
C THR A 195 1.08 9.38 12.03
N ASN A 196 2.21 9.24 12.75
CA ASN A 196 3.13 10.33 13.05
C ASN A 196 4.14 10.52 11.91
N GLY A 197 4.03 11.62 11.16
CA GLY A 197 4.93 11.93 10.05
C GLY A 197 6.42 12.02 10.44
N ALA A 198 6.71 12.39 11.70
CA ALA A 198 8.07 12.42 12.23
C ALA A 198 8.70 11.02 12.36
N VAL A 199 7.88 9.97 12.31
CA VAL A 199 8.31 8.56 12.32
C VAL A 199 8.12 7.92 10.95
N ALA A 200 6.95 8.10 10.33
CA ALA A 200 6.60 7.49 9.05
C ALA A 200 7.60 7.84 7.94
N THR A 201 7.95 9.12 7.81
CA THR A 201 8.86 9.58 6.75
C THR A 201 10.28 8.99 6.89
N PRO A 202 10.96 9.07 8.06
CA PRO A 202 12.24 8.39 8.23
C PRO A 202 12.20 6.90 7.98
N VAL A 203 11.13 6.20 8.36
CA VAL A 203 10.95 4.76 8.15
C VAL A 203 10.86 4.43 6.64
N GLU A 204 10.08 5.18 5.87
CA GLU A 204 9.97 4.97 4.42
C GLU A 204 11.30 5.27 3.70
N LEU A 205 11.99 6.36 4.09
CA LEU A 205 13.30 6.73 3.54
C LEU A 205 14.37 5.69 3.86
N ALA A 206 14.33 5.09 5.06
CA ALA A 206 15.23 4.00 5.44
C ALA A 206 15.08 2.80 4.49
N LEU A 207 13.84 2.36 4.21
CA LEU A 207 13.61 1.25 3.29
C LEU A 207 14.05 1.59 1.85
N MET A 208 13.87 2.84 1.39
CA MET A 208 14.38 3.27 0.10
C MET A 208 15.92 3.19 0.04
N ALA A 209 16.60 3.64 1.09
CA ALA A 209 18.05 3.59 1.19
C ALA A 209 18.57 2.14 1.20
N ILE A 210 17.92 1.26 1.95
CA ILE A 210 18.23 -0.18 2.00
C ILE A 210 17.98 -0.84 0.63
N GLY A 211 16.86 -0.50 -0.03
CA GLY A 211 16.55 -0.95 -1.39
C GLY A 211 17.55 -0.48 -2.45
N SER A 212 18.33 0.56 -2.17
CA SER A 212 19.46 0.99 -3.02
C SER A 212 20.81 0.34 -2.65
N GLY A 213 20.81 -0.64 -1.76
CA GLY A 213 21.99 -1.40 -1.37
C GLY A 213 22.77 -0.83 -0.18
N LYS A 214 22.23 0.16 0.54
CA LYS A 214 22.89 0.64 1.76
C LYS A 214 22.78 -0.39 2.88
N ASP A 215 23.79 -0.39 3.76
CA ASP A 215 23.86 -1.30 4.90
C ASP A 215 22.70 -1.12 5.87
N VAL A 216 22.02 -2.23 6.20
CA VAL A 216 20.81 -2.23 7.04
C VAL A 216 21.09 -1.66 8.43
N ALA A 217 22.19 -2.07 9.07
CA ALA A 217 22.47 -1.69 10.45
C ALA A 217 22.77 -0.18 10.56
N THR A 218 23.55 0.34 9.61
CA THR A 218 23.87 1.78 9.53
C THR A 218 22.62 2.61 9.29
N VAL A 219 21.81 2.24 8.29
CA VAL A 219 20.58 2.99 7.96
C VAL A 219 19.61 2.99 9.13
N LEU A 220 19.40 1.85 9.78
CA LEU A 220 18.45 1.78 10.89
C LEU A 220 18.95 2.53 12.13
N ALA A 221 20.27 2.53 12.41
CA ALA A 221 20.85 3.32 13.50
C ALA A 221 20.63 4.83 13.28
N ASP A 222 20.89 5.32 12.07
CA ASP A 222 20.66 6.72 11.71
C ASP A 222 19.17 7.09 11.78
N THR A 223 18.31 6.20 11.31
CA THR A 223 16.86 6.39 11.37
C THR A 223 16.34 6.42 12.80
N ALA A 224 16.82 5.53 13.67
CA ALA A 224 16.47 5.54 15.10
C ALA A 224 16.87 6.85 15.78
N LYS A 225 18.07 7.37 15.46
CA LYS A 225 18.52 8.68 15.96
C LYS A 225 17.63 9.82 15.48
N GLN A 226 17.25 9.83 14.20
CA GLN A 226 16.34 10.85 13.65
C GLN A 226 14.98 10.82 14.34
N ILE A 227 14.40 9.63 14.52
CA ILE A 227 13.11 9.45 15.19
C ILE A 227 13.20 9.93 16.65
N LYS A 228 14.21 9.52 17.41
CA LYS A 228 14.42 9.98 18.80
C LYS A 228 14.50 11.49 18.88
N THR A 229 15.29 12.11 18.02
CA THR A 229 15.41 13.58 17.97
C THR A 229 14.07 14.24 17.69
N ALA A 230 13.30 13.71 16.75
CA ALA A 230 12.00 14.26 16.36
C ALA A 230 10.92 14.07 17.44
N LEU A 231 11.02 13.01 18.24
CA LEU A 231 10.11 12.73 19.36
C LEU A 231 10.54 13.41 20.66
N GLY A 232 11.78 13.92 20.75
CA GLY A 232 12.31 14.53 21.97
C GLY A 232 12.67 13.52 23.08
N VAL A 233 13.07 12.28 22.70
CA VAL A 233 13.40 11.17 23.62
C VAL A 233 14.77 10.59 23.34
#